data_61132158371c094df3d485b7dd66c7bb
#
_entry.id   61132158371c094df3d485b7dd66c7bb
#
_cell.length_a   1.000
_cell.length_b   1.000
_cell.length_c   1.000
_cell.angle_alpha   90.00
_cell.angle_beta   90.00
_cell.angle_gamma   90.00
#
_symmetry.space_group_name_H-M   'P 1'
#
loop_
_entity.id
_entity.type
_entity.pdbx_description
1 polymer ?
#
loop_
_entity_poly.entity_id
_entity_poly.type
_entity_poly.pdbx_seq_one_letter_code
_entity_poly.pdbx_strand_id
1 'polypeptide(L)'
;MYTQYGDEVLTSFAELGTSYSGLSGKSAQDFGSGKPFITYLNVYSNNVIKENDFQYVAIKDDEKQNVVKYGDVLFTLSSETPEEVGVGSVYLGKEKVYLNSFCFGIHITNTEVAFPPYLSYYVSLTAFRKFIYPYAQGSTRFNLCKADLEKASIKLPTLADQKRIYSVLGHIDCKIETERQMLNLYNSQKQYLLRQMFI
;
A
#
# COMPACT_ATOMS: atom_id res chain seq x y z
N MET A 1 9.28 -19.64 7.84
CA MET A 1 8.82 -19.92 6.46
C MET A 1 9.68 -19.27 5.37
N TYR A 2 10.48 -18.25 5.71
CA TYR A 2 11.40 -17.57 4.78
C TYR A 2 12.65 -18.35 4.38
N THR A 3 13.08 -19.30 5.19
CA THR A 3 14.31 -20.07 4.99
C THR A 3 14.22 -21.21 3.97
N GLN A 4 13.10 -21.36 3.29
CA GLN A 4 12.88 -22.44 2.31
C GLN A 4 12.88 -22.00 0.83
N TYR A 5 13.02 -20.72 0.55
CA TYR A 5 12.94 -20.20 -0.81
C TYR A 5 14.27 -19.59 -1.25
N GLY A 6 15.22 -20.43 -1.66
CA GLY A 6 16.35 -20.07 -2.48
C GLY A 6 17.28 -18.96 -1.95
N ASP A 7 18.10 -18.41 -2.83
CA ASP A 7 19.03 -17.33 -2.55
C ASP A 7 18.27 -16.01 -2.35
N GLU A 8 18.68 -15.24 -1.33
CA GLU A 8 18.18 -13.91 -1.06
C GLU A 8 19.04 -12.86 -1.76
N VAL A 9 18.43 -11.86 -2.35
CA VAL A 9 19.08 -10.67 -2.91
C VAL A 9 19.05 -9.57 -1.85
N LEU A 10 20.24 -9.11 -1.44
CA LEU A 10 20.38 -7.94 -0.58
C LEU A 10 20.25 -6.69 -1.44
N THR A 11 19.35 -5.78 -1.06
CA THR A 11 19.08 -4.53 -1.75
C THR A 11 18.54 -3.47 -0.78
N SER A 12 18.22 -2.30 -1.28
CA SER A 12 17.57 -1.21 -0.52
C SER A 12 16.48 -0.56 -1.36
N PHE A 13 15.56 0.17 -0.73
CA PHE A 13 14.55 0.92 -1.50
C PHE A 13 15.16 2.00 -2.41
N ALA A 14 16.31 2.57 -2.01
CA ALA A 14 17.05 3.52 -2.86
C ALA A 14 17.62 2.87 -4.13
N GLU A 15 17.96 1.58 -4.09
CA GLU A 15 18.42 0.81 -5.27
C GLU A 15 17.25 0.29 -6.11
N LEU A 16 16.09 0.10 -5.49
CA LEU A 16 14.88 -0.37 -6.19
C LEU A 16 14.17 0.75 -6.95
N GLY A 17 14.34 2.02 -6.53
CA GLY A 17 13.61 3.09 -7.17
C GLY A 17 13.84 4.48 -6.61
N THR A 18 12.92 5.38 -6.92
CA THR A 18 12.98 6.80 -6.52
C THR A 18 11.80 7.17 -5.65
N SER A 19 12.07 7.78 -4.51
CA SER A 19 11.01 8.20 -3.60
C SER A 19 10.44 9.58 -3.97
N TYR A 20 9.17 9.79 -3.60
CA TYR A 20 8.47 11.05 -3.78
C TYR A 20 7.51 11.30 -2.62
N SER A 21 7.21 12.56 -2.37
CA SER A 21 6.24 12.97 -1.34
C SER A 21 4.82 12.97 -1.90
N GLY A 22 3.83 12.81 -1.03
CA GLY A 22 2.44 13.03 -1.36
C GLY A 22 2.13 14.49 -1.67
N LEU A 23 0.83 14.83 -1.74
CA LEU A 23 0.31 16.16 -2.03
C LEU A 23 0.97 17.24 -1.16
N SER A 24 1.28 18.36 -1.76
CA SER A 24 1.82 19.56 -1.08
C SER A 24 0.95 20.78 -1.36
N GLY A 25 0.95 21.76 -0.42
CA GLY A 25 0.27 23.04 -0.59
C GLY A 25 -1.25 22.97 -0.68
N LYS A 26 -1.88 21.90 -0.17
CA LYS A 26 -3.35 21.74 -0.15
C LYS A 26 -3.93 22.15 1.19
N SER A 27 -5.09 22.80 1.14
CA SER A 27 -5.91 23.20 2.28
C SER A 27 -7.19 22.37 2.35
N ALA A 28 -7.92 22.43 3.44
CA ALA A 28 -9.19 21.71 3.59
C ALA A 28 -10.22 22.01 2.47
N GLN A 29 -10.17 23.19 1.90
CA GLN A 29 -11.09 23.64 0.83
C GLN A 29 -10.79 22.98 -0.53
N ASP A 30 -9.57 22.45 -0.71
CA ASP A 30 -9.17 21.80 -1.96
C ASP A 30 -9.69 20.35 -2.07
N PHE A 31 -10.22 19.79 -0.98
CA PHE A 31 -10.68 18.40 -0.94
C PHE A 31 -12.19 18.30 -1.20
N GLY A 32 -12.62 17.16 -1.75
CA GLY A 32 -14.02 16.80 -2.03
C GLY A 32 -14.39 16.75 -3.51
N SER A 33 -13.59 17.35 -4.39
CA SER A 33 -13.82 17.31 -5.85
C SER A 33 -12.51 17.44 -6.63
N GLY A 34 -12.52 17.05 -7.91
CA GLY A 34 -11.38 17.21 -8.82
C GLY A 34 -10.71 15.90 -9.20
N LYS A 35 -9.43 15.71 -8.91
CA LYS A 35 -8.64 14.54 -9.29
C LYS A 35 -8.61 13.51 -8.18
N PRO A 36 -8.60 12.18 -8.49
CA PRO A 36 -8.57 11.14 -7.47
C PRO A 36 -7.24 11.13 -6.72
N PHE A 37 -7.28 10.88 -5.42
CA PHE A 37 -6.11 10.65 -4.60
C PHE A 37 -6.29 9.51 -3.61
N ILE A 38 -5.19 8.84 -3.29
CA ILE A 38 -5.10 7.75 -2.32
C ILE A 38 -5.04 8.38 -0.93
N THR A 39 -6.01 8.03 -0.08
CA THR A 39 -6.08 8.52 1.30
C THR A 39 -5.06 7.81 2.20
N TYR A 40 -4.75 8.42 3.35
CA TYR A 40 -3.96 7.78 4.39
C TYR A 40 -4.55 6.43 4.82
N LEU A 41 -5.86 6.37 5.05
CA LEU A 41 -6.55 5.14 5.45
C LEU A 41 -6.47 4.04 4.40
N ASN A 42 -6.50 4.38 3.12
CA ASN A 42 -6.36 3.39 2.05
C ASN A 42 -4.97 2.74 2.09
N VAL A 43 -3.90 3.53 2.30
CA VAL A 43 -2.53 3.01 2.49
C VAL A 43 -2.42 2.19 3.78
N TYR A 44 -3.00 2.68 4.87
CA TYR A 44 -2.90 2.07 6.20
C TYR A 44 -3.63 0.72 6.29
N SER A 45 -4.81 0.60 5.67
CA SER A 45 -5.72 -0.53 5.89
C SER A 45 -5.61 -1.63 4.82
N ASN A 46 -4.86 -1.42 3.75
CA ASN A 46 -4.83 -2.35 2.62
C ASN A 46 -3.39 -2.65 2.17
N ASN A 47 -3.12 -3.90 1.83
CA ASN A 47 -1.83 -4.30 1.24
C ASN A 47 -1.72 -3.85 -0.23
N VAL A 48 -2.87 -3.82 -0.92
CA VAL A 48 -3.03 -3.27 -2.27
C VAL A 48 -4.07 -2.16 -2.21
N ILE A 49 -3.75 -1.03 -2.80
CA ILE A 49 -4.63 0.14 -2.83
C ILE A 49 -5.95 -0.21 -3.51
N LYS A 50 -7.07 0.15 -2.86
CA LYS A 50 -8.42 -0.02 -3.38
C LYS A 50 -8.86 1.22 -4.12
N GLU A 51 -9.18 1.08 -5.40
CA GLU A 51 -9.61 2.21 -6.25
C GLU A 51 -10.98 2.78 -5.82
N ASN A 52 -11.85 1.93 -5.26
CA ASN A 52 -13.17 2.36 -4.74
C ASN A 52 -13.07 3.27 -3.50
N ASP A 53 -11.92 3.31 -2.84
CA ASP A 53 -11.69 4.12 -1.64
C ASP A 53 -10.95 5.45 -1.95
N PHE A 54 -10.87 5.83 -3.23
CA PHE A 54 -10.31 7.13 -3.61
C PHE A 54 -11.20 8.27 -3.15
N GLN A 55 -10.55 9.34 -2.72
CA GLN A 55 -11.17 10.65 -2.54
C GLN A 55 -10.67 11.62 -3.61
N TYR A 56 -11.17 12.84 -3.61
CA TYR A 56 -10.91 13.80 -4.67
C TYR A 56 -10.29 15.08 -4.12
N VAL A 57 -9.38 15.67 -4.91
CA VAL A 57 -8.68 16.91 -4.58
C VAL A 57 -8.57 17.79 -5.80
N ALA A 58 -8.82 19.09 -5.63
CA ALA A 58 -8.65 20.08 -6.68
C ALA A 58 -7.14 20.27 -6.97
N ILE A 59 -6.74 20.07 -8.21
CA ILE A 59 -5.37 20.31 -8.71
C ILE A 59 -5.46 21.19 -9.92
N LYS A 60 -4.79 22.34 -9.86
CA LYS A 60 -4.72 23.30 -10.96
C LYS A 60 -3.79 22.80 -12.07
N ASP A 61 -4.01 23.26 -13.30
CA ASP A 61 -3.24 22.79 -14.47
C ASP A 61 -1.75 23.18 -14.41
N ASP A 62 -1.44 24.29 -13.74
CA ASP A 62 -0.08 24.79 -13.51
C ASP A 62 0.61 24.17 -12.27
N GLU A 63 -0.12 23.40 -11.49
CA GLU A 63 0.35 22.83 -10.23
C GLU A 63 1.12 21.53 -10.43
N LYS A 64 2.36 21.51 -9.95
CA LYS A 64 3.22 20.32 -10.00
C LYS A 64 3.01 19.45 -8.77
N GLN A 65 2.38 18.31 -8.96
CA GLN A 65 2.18 17.28 -7.92
C GLN A 65 2.74 15.95 -8.40
N ASN A 66 3.28 15.16 -7.48
CA ASN A 66 3.72 13.81 -7.79
C ASN A 66 2.52 12.89 -8.06
N VAL A 67 2.66 12.06 -9.08
CA VAL A 67 1.63 11.11 -9.52
C VAL A 67 2.04 9.71 -9.12
N VAL A 68 1.13 8.97 -8.52
CA VAL A 68 1.33 7.55 -8.22
C VAL A 68 1.23 6.73 -9.52
N LYS A 69 2.13 5.77 -9.68
CA LYS A 69 2.20 4.89 -10.85
C LYS A 69 1.98 3.43 -10.44
N TYR A 70 1.59 2.61 -11.41
CA TYR A 70 1.55 1.16 -11.22
C TYR A 70 2.87 0.63 -10.65
N GLY A 71 2.78 -0.18 -9.61
CA GLY A 71 3.93 -0.78 -8.96
C GLY A 71 4.58 0.06 -7.86
N ASP A 72 4.09 1.27 -7.61
CA ASP A 72 4.61 2.11 -6.52
C ASP A 72 4.32 1.48 -5.16
N VAL A 73 5.34 1.50 -4.31
CA VAL A 73 5.20 1.17 -2.89
C VAL A 73 4.94 2.46 -2.12
N LEU A 74 3.86 2.48 -1.36
CA LEU A 74 3.39 3.64 -0.60
C LEU A 74 3.53 3.36 0.89
N PHE A 75 3.95 4.36 1.67
CA PHE A 75 4.12 4.24 3.12
C PHE A 75 3.46 5.39 3.85
N THR A 76 2.89 5.11 5.02
CA THR A 76 2.47 6.14 5.97
C THR A 76 3.68 6.79 6.61
N LEU A 77 3.69 8.15 6.68
CA LEU A 77 4.82 8.91 7.26
C LEU A 77 4.72 9.06 8.76
N SER A 78 3.51 9.13 9.30
CA SER A 78 3.30 9.57 10.67
C SER A 78 2.12 8.85 11.30
N SER A 79 2.25 8.49 12.58
CA SER A 79 1.16 7.92 13.40
C SER A 79 1.29 8.35 14.87
N GLU A 80 0.27 8.06 15.66
CA GLU A 80 0.27 8.28 17.11
C GLU A 80 1.04 7.19 17.85
N THR A 81 1.21 6.03 17.25
CA THR A 81 1.99 4.92 17.80
C THR A 81 3.15 4.54 16.86
N PRO A 82 4.31 4.14 17.41
CA PRO A 82 5.46 3.77 16.59
C PRO A 82 5.20 2.49 15.76
N GLU A 83 4.34 1.60 16.23
CA GLU A 83 3.96 0.37 15.55
C GLU A 83 3.16 0.62 14.27
N GLU A 84 2.49 1.74 14.15
CA GLU A 84 1.65 2.10 13.01
C GLU A 84 2.36 2.97 11.97
N VAL A 85 3.56 3.47 12.29
CA VAL A 85 4.39 4.23 11.34
C VAL A 85 4.94 3.32 10.25
N GLY A 86 4.99 3.82 9.02
CA GLY A 86 5.56 3.09 7.89
C GLY A 86 4.75 1.85 7.49
N VAL A 87 3.43 1.84 7.71
CA VAL A 87 2.57 0.83 7.09
C VAL A 87 2.66 0.99 5.59
N GLY A 88 2.91 -0.11 4.89
CA GLY A 88 3.14 -0.13 3.46
C GLY A 88 1.98 -0.73 2.67
N SER A 89 1.76 -0.20 1.49
CA SER A 89 0.79 -0.68 0.50
C SER A 89 1.37 -0.55 -0.90
N VAL A 90 0.81 -1.25 -1.88
CA VAL A 90 1.25 -1.15 -3.28
C VAL A 90 0.09 -0.71 -4.17
N TYR A 91 0.36 0.20 -5.09
CA TYR A 91 -0.61 0.61 -6.10
C TYR A 91 -0.47 -0.26 -7.35
N LEU A 92 -1.51 -0.99 -7.70
CA LEU A 92 -1.57 -1.86 -8.88
C LEU A 92 -2.62 -1.39 -9.90
N GLY A 93 -3.18 -0.20 -9.71
CA GLY A 93 -4.14 0.41 -10.62
C GLY A 93 -3.50 1.07 -11.83
N LYS A 94 -4.33 1.51 -12.77
CA LYS A 94 -3.91 2.15 -14.02
C LYS A 94 -4.24 3.63 -14.09
N GLU A 95 -5.06 4.11 -13.17
CA GLU A 95 -5.50 5.50 -13.16
C GLU A 95 -4.38 6.43 -12.70
N LYS A 96 -4.42 7.67 -13.21
CA LYS A 96 -3.58 8.74 -12.71
C LYS A 96 -4.13 9.23 -11.38
N VAL A 97 -3.46 8.89 -10.30
CA VAL A 97 -3.88 9.26 -8.96
C VAL A 97 -2.76 9.96 -8.19
N TYR A 98 -3.14 10.69 -7.14
CA TYR A 98 -2.21 11.40 -6.27
C TYR A 98 -2.17 10.73 -4.89
N LEU A 99 -1.24 11.12 -4.03
CA LEU A 99 -1.02 10.49 -2.73
C LEU A 99 -1.24 11.51 -1.61
N ASN A 100 -1.88 11.09 -0.53
CA ASN A 100 -2.07 11.92 0.67
C ASN A 100 -0.74 12.50 1.19
N SER A 101 -0.75 13.72 1.70
CA SER A 101 0.43 14.45 2.21
C SER A 101 1.12 13.79 3.41
N PHE A 102 0.40 12.95 4.16
CA PHE A 102 0.95 12.15 5.27
C PHE A 102 1.49 10.78 4.84
N CYS A 103 1.67 10.59 3.54
CA CYS A 103 2.26 9.41 2.94
C CYS A 103 3.40 9.82 2.00
N PHE A 104 4.28 8.88 1.68
CA PHE A 104 5.23 8.99 0.59
C PHE A 104 5.22 7.72 -0.25
N GLY A 105 5.66 7.84 -1.48
CA GLY A 105 5.76 6.71 -2.41
C GLY A 105 7.18 6.48 -2.89
N ILE A 106 7.43 5.28 -3.38
CA ILE A 106 8.66 4.89 -4.07
C ILE A 106 8.26 4.32 -5.42
N HIS A 107 8.65 5.00 -6.49
CA HIS A 107 8.55 4.46 -7.85
C HIS A 107 9.53 3.31 -8.01
N ILE A 108 9.04 2.09 -8.11
CA ILE A 108 9.90 0.93 -8.36
C ILE A 108 10.29 0.90 -9.82
N THR A 109 11.56 1.13 -10.10
CA THR A 109 12.13 1.16 -11.45
C THR A 109 13.00 -0.06 -11.75
N ASN A 110 13.60 -0.67 -10.72
CA ASN A 110 14.41 -1.87 -10.83
C ASN A 110 13.55 -3.15 -10.76
N THR A 111 12.88 -3.43 -11.85
CA THR A 111 12.00 -4.62 -11.97
C THR A 111 12.76 -5.93 -12.24
N GLU A 112 14.09 -5.88 -12.37
CA GLU A 112 14.94 -7.07 -12.45
C GLU A 112 15.18 -7.68 -11.06
N VAL A 113 15.10 -6.87 -10.01
CA VAL A 113 15.30 -7.28 -8.62
C VAL A 113 13.98 -7.39 -7.87
N ALA A 114 13.04 -6.49 -8.10
CA ALA A 114 11.77 -6.45 -7.40
C ALA A 114 10.56 -6.62 -8.32
N PHE A 115 9.65 -7.50 -7.95
CA PHE A 115 8.34 -7.66 -8.56
C PHE A 115 7.30 -6.88 -7.75
N PRO A 116 6.82 -5.71 -8.24
CA PRO A 116 5.96 -4.83 -7.44
C PRO A 116 4.73 -5.51 -6.81
N PRO A 117 3.98 -6.40 -7.50
CA PRO A 117 2.86 -7.08 -6.86
C PRO A 117 3.27 -7.92 -5.64
N TYR A 118 4.45 -8.56 -5.66
CA TYR A 118 4.97 -9.30 -4.49
C TYR A 118 5.26 -8.37 -3.31
N LEU A 119 5.70 -7.14 -3.57
CA LEU A 119 6.01 -6.17 -2.51
C LEU A 119 4.78 -5.85 -1.65
N SER A 120 3.55 -5.99 -2.15
CA SER A 120 2.32 -5.82 -1.36
C SER A 120 2.24 -6.80 -0.17
N TYR A 121 2.71 -8.03 -0.36
CA TYR A 121 2.84 -8.99 0.73
C TYR A 121 4.06 -8.72 1.59
N TYR A 122 5.20 -8.40 0.96
CA TYR A 122 6.46 -8.19 1.65
C TYR A 122 6.38 -7.06 2.70
N VAL A 123 5.87 -5.88 2.32
CA VAL A 123 5.76 -4.72 3.24
C VAL A 123 4.73 -4.93 4.35
N SER A 124 3.84 -5.91 4.20
CA SER A 124 2.81 -6.25 5.20
C SER A 124 3.28 -7.31 6.20
N LEU A 125 4.45 -7.93 5.98
CA LEU A 125 4.95 -8.99 6.83
C LEU A 125 5.29 -8.47 8.23
N THR A 126 5.00 -9.26 9.23
CA THR A 126 5.42 -8.99 10.61
C THR A 126 6.93 -8.76 10.72
N ALA A 127 7.74 -9.49 9.95
CA ALA A 127 9.19 -9.31 9.91
C ALA A 127 9.57 -7.92 9.37
N PHE A 128 8.93 -7.46 8.29
CA PHE A 128 9.15 -6.14 7.74
C PHE A 128 8.64 -5.03 8.67
N ARG A 129 7.49 -5.24 9.34
CA ARG A 129 6.98 -4.30 10.36
C ARG A 129 7.98 -4.13 11.51
N LYS A 130 8.56 -5.21 12.01
CA LYS A 130 9.63 -5.17 13.03
C LYS A 130 10.90 -4.49 12.52
N PHE A 131 11.23 -4.67 11.25
CA PHE A 131 12.37 -4.01 10.61
C PHE A 131 12.18 -2.49 10.49
N ILE A 132 10.96 -2.01 10.20
CA ILE A 132 10.66 -0.58 10.09
C ILE A 132 10.64 0.14 11.44
N TYR A 133 10.29 -0.53 12.51
CA TYR A 133 10.10 0.07 13.84
C TYR A 133 11.25 0.99 14.32
N PRO A 134 12.54 0.64 14.17
CA PRO A 134 13.66 1.50 14.58
C PRO A 134 13.76 2.83 13.82
N TYR A 135 13.11 2.95 12.66
CA TYR A 135 13.10 4.18 11.86
C TYR A 135 11.96 5.13 12.24
N ALA A 136 11.08 4.73 13.16
CA ALA A 136 10.04 5.58 13.74
C ALA A 136 10.65 6.46 14.83
N GLN A 137 10.59 7.78 14.65
CA GLN A 137 11.17 8.76 15.57
C GLN A 137 10.08 9.70 16.12
N GLY A 138 10.12 9.98 17.41
CA GLY A 138 9.17 10.87 18.07
C GLY A 138 8.83 10.40 19.47
N SER A 139 8.05 11.22 20.19
CA SER A 139 7.61 10.92 21.58
C SER A 139 6.08 10.95 21.76
N THR A 140 5.40 11.90 21.12
CA THR A 140 3.93 12.03 21.14
C THR A 140 3.32 11.73 19.77
N ARG A 141 4.06 11.97 18.72
CA ARG A 141 3.74 11.61 17.36
C ARG A 141 5.00 11.08 16.70
N PHE A 142 4.90 9.89 16.17
CA PHE A 142 6.02 9.20 15.55
C PHE A 142 6.03 9.47 14.05
N ASN A 143 7.21 9.77 13.52
CA ASN A 143 7.43 10.00 12.10
C ASN A 143 8.48 9.03 11.58
N LEU A 144 8.26 8.52 10.38
CA LEU A 144 9.22 7.66 9.70
C LEU A 144 10.40 8.49 9.19
N CYS A 145 11.60 8.10 9.57
CA CYS A 145 12.81 8.65 8.95
C CYS A 145 12.98 8.06 7.54
N LYS A 146 12.39 8.75 6.55
CA LYS A 146 12.36 8.31 5.16
C LYS A 146 13.76 8.02 4.60
N ALA A 147 14.72 8.94 4.83
CA ALA A 147 16.07 8.79 4.30
C ALA A 147 16.83 7.57 4.83
N ASP A 148 16.57 7.21 6.08
CA ASP A 148 17.17 6.03 6.70
C ASP A 148 16.52 4.75 6.19
N LEU A 149 15.20 4.74 6.06
CA LEU A 149 14.48 3.60 5.49
C LEU A 149 14.88 3.32 4.04
N GLU A 150 15.05 4.35 3.22
CA GLU A 150 15.45 4.21 1.82
C GLU A 150 16.80 3.51 1.66
N LYS A 151 17.74 3.79 2.57
CA LYS A 151 19.09 3.22 2.58
C LYS A 151 19.21 1.90 3.32
N ALA A 152 18.21 1.56 4.11
CA ALA A 152 18.23 0.35 4.91
C ALA A 152 18.25 -0.90 4.02
N SER A 153 19.12 -1.82 4.35
CA SER A 153 19.25 -3.08 3.61
C SER A 153 18.06 -4.00 3.89
N ILE A 154 17.41 -4.40 2.83
CA ILE A 154 16.32 -5.39 2.84
C ILE A 154 16.74 -6.62 2.06
N LYS A 155 16.12 -7.76 2.39
CA LYS A 155 16.36 -9.03 1.72
C LYS A 155 15.12 -9.45 0.96
N LEU A 156 15.26 -9.67 -0.33
CA LEU A 156 14.18 -10.15 -1.20
C LEU A 156 14.54 -11.54 -1.72
N PRO A 157 13.59 -12.46 -1.87
CA PRO A 157 13.79 -13.69 -2.65
C PRO A 157 14.17 -13.36 -4.09
N THR A 158 14.65 -14.35 -4.84
CA THR A 158 14.88 -14.19 -6.27
C THR A 158 13.61 -13.73 -6.99
N LEU A 159 13.74 -13.03 -8.12
CA LEU A 159 12.58 -12.55 -8.89
C LEU A 159 11.62 -13.69 -9.28
N ALA A 160 12.16 -14.89 -9.56
CA ALA A 160 11.37 -16.08 -9.87
C ALA A 160 10.53 -16.52 -8.68
N ASP A 161 11.13 -16.54 -7.49
CA ASP A 161 10.43 -16.89 -6.26
C ASP A 161 9.41 -15.83 -5.84
N GLN A 162 9.72 -14.54 -6.01
CA GLN A 162 8.74 -13.46 -5.79
C GLN A 162 7.48 -13.67 -6.63
N LYS A 163 7.61 -13.95 -7.92
CA LYS A 163 6.48 -14.23 -8.83
C LYS A 163 5.72 -15.48 -8.41
N ARG A 164 6.43 -16.54 -8.02
CA ARG A 164 5.82 -17.80 -7.55
C ARG A 164 5.04 -17.60 -6.25
N ILE A 165 5.63 -16.92 -5.28
CA ILE A 165 4.98 -16.61 -3.99
C ILE A 165 3.72 -15.76 -4.23
N TYR A 166 3.85 -14.71 -5.05
CA TYR A 166 2.72 -13.84 -5.39
C TYR A 166 1.59 -14.62 -6.04
N SER A 167 1.92 -15.51 -6.99
CA SER A 167 0.90 -16.34 -7.66
C SER A 167 0.12 -17.21 -6.66
N VAL A 168 0.81 -17.87 -5.74
CA VAL A 168 0.16 -18.73 -4.74
C VAL A 168 -0.71 -17.91 -3.78
N LEU A 169 -0.17 -16.83 -3.22
CA LEU A 169 -0.90 -15.97 -2.27
C LEU A 169 -2.07 -15.26 -2.94
N GLY A 170 -1.88 -14.78 -4.18
CA GLY A 170 -2.95 -14.14 -4.95
C GLY A 170 -4.13 -15.05 -5.27
N HIS A 171 -3.89 -16.34 -5.50
CA HIS A 171 -4.98 -17.32 -5.63
C HIS A 171 -5.77 -17.48 -4.33
N ILE A 172 -5.07 -17.47 -3.18
CA ILE A 172 -5.71 -17.55 -1.87
C ILE A 172 -6.56 -16.29 -1.62
N ASP A 173 -6.03 -15.09 -1.89
CA ASP A 173 -6.76 -13.84 -1.73
C ASP A 173 -7.99 -13.77 -2.65
N CYS A 174 -7.86 -14.20 -3.90
CA CYS A 174 -8.98 -14.29 -4.83
C CYS A 174 -10.09 -15.24 -4.31
N LYS A 175 -9.69 -16.37 -3.74
CA LYS A 175 -10.66 -17.30 -3.14
C LYS A 175 -11.34 -16.69 -1.91
N ILE A 176 -10.59 -16.04 -1.02
CA ILE A 176 -11.15 -15.36 0.16
C ILE A 176 -12.16 -14.30 -0.27
N GLU A 177 -11.86 -13.50 -1.29
CA GLU A 177 -12.75 -12.45 -1.77
C GLU A 177 -14.03 -13.04 -2.38
N THR A 178 -13.91 -14.13 -3.17
CA THR A 178 -15.05 -14.84 -3.73
C THR A 178 -15.99 -15.39 -2.62
N GLU A 179 -15.43 -16.01 -1.60
CA GLU A 179 -16.20 -16.54 -0.47
C GLU A 179 -16.89 -15.41 0.34
N ARG A 180 -16.23 -14.27 0.50
CA ARG A 180 -16.84 -13.08 1.14
C ARG A 180 -18.03 -12.56 0.33
N GLN A 181 -17.91 -12.48 -0.99
CA GLN A 181 -19.00 -12.06 -1.86
C GLN A 181 -20.18 -13.04 -1.79
N MET A 182 -19.91 -14.33 -1.80
CA MET A 182 -20.95 -15.36 -1.62
C MET A 182 -21.66 -15.23 -0.27
N LEU A 183 -20.90 -15.02 0.82
CA LEU A 183 -21.48 -14.80 2.14
C LEU A 183 -22.42 -13.58 2.17
N ASN A 184 -22.03 -12.49 1.54
CA ASN A 184 -22.86 -11.29 1.43
C ASN A 184 -24.16 -11.56 0.66
N LEU A 185 -24.08 -12.32 -0.44
CA LEU A 185 -25.25 -12.72 -1.22
C LEU A 185 -26.19 -13.61 -0.40
N TYR A 186 -25.68 -14.60 0.33
CA TYR A 186 -26.49 -15.44 1.21
C TYR A 186 -27.15 -14.64 2.33
N ASN A 187 -26.45 -13.69 2.93
CA ASN A 187 -27.02 -12.80 3.94
C ASN A 187 -28.15 -11.94 3.36
N SER A 188 -27.97 -11.41 2.15
CA SER A 188 -29.01 -10.64 1.44
C SER A 188 -30.24 -11.52 1.13
N GLN A 189 -30.02 -12.74 0.64
CA GLN A 189 -31.09 -13.72 0.38
C GLN A 189 -31.84 -14.09 1.66
N LYS A 190 -31.11 -14.35 2.76
CA LYS A 190 -31.72 -14.61 4.07
C LYS A 190 -32.61 -13.44 4.50
N GLN A 191 -32.14 -12.20 4.40
CA GLN A 191 -32.94 -11.02 4.76
C GLN A 191 -34.19 -10.88 3.89
N TYR A 192 -34.03 -11.12 2.59
CA TYR A 192 -35.17 -11.12 1.67
C TYR A 192 -36.27 -12.17 2.09
N LEU A 193 -35.84 -13.40 2.32
CA LEU A 193 -36.79 -14.49 2.74
C LEU A 193 -37.45 -14.17 4.07
N LEU A 194 -36.70 -13.66 5.05
CA LEU A 194 -37.27 -13.25 6.34
C LEU A 194 -38.37 -12.19 6.17
N ARG A 195 -38.17 -11.21 5.30
CA ARG A 195 -39.18 -10.19 4.98
C ARG A 195 -40.42 -10.78 4.31
N GLN A 196 -40.28 -11.83 3.49
CA GLN A 196 -41.42 -12.50 2.86
C GLN A 196 -42.20 -13.41 3.78
N MET A 197 -41.56 -13.96 4.82
CA MET A 197 -42.18 -14.92 5.74
C MET A 197 -42.88 -14.25 6.92
N PHE A 198 -42.57 -13.03 7.25
CA PHE A 198 -43.06 -12.32 8.43
C PHE A 198 -43.75 -10.98 8.09
N ILE A 199 -44.41 -10.92 6.94
CA ILE A 199 -45.33 -9.82 6.58
C ILE A 199 -46.74 -10.18 7.09
#